data_83169317bf385dd1e20dac413a191ac6
#
_entry.id   83169317bf385dd1e20dac413a191ac6
#
_cell.length_a   1.000
_cell.length_b   1.000
_cell.length_c   1.000
_cell.angle_alpha   90.00
_cell.angle_beta   90.00
_cell.angle_gamma   90.00
#
_symmetry.space_group_name_H-M   'P 1'
#
loop_
_entity.id
_entity.type
_entity.pdbx_description
1 polymer ?
#
loop_
_entity_poly.entity_id
_entity_poly.type
_entity_poly.pdbx_seq_one_letter_code
_entity_poly.pdbx_strand_id
1 'polypeptide(L)'
;MVHLMTTTVSFLDRTLHAIADPTRRRILGALKQRGGNISGKNNGLCAGDIEERVRLSQPTISHHMGILTKAGLVEVVKQGQWRWYRRNEKVMRRLVKSLRAEL
;
A
#
# COMPACT_ATOMS: atom_id res chain seq x y z
N MET A 1 9.90 30.48 6.63
CA MET A 1 9.85 29.94 6.98
C MET A 1 9.69 29.10 7.38
N VAL A 2 9.42 29.00 7.52
CA VAL A 2 9.33 28.25 8.02
C VAL A 2 9.05 27.32 8.23
N HIS A 3 8.68 27.16 8.25
CA HIS A 3 8.44 26.35 8.57
C HIS A 3 8.60 25.44 8.54
N LEU A 4 8.56 25.51 8.29
CA LEU A 4 8.82 24.68 8.33
C LEU A 4 8.93 23.76 8.77
N MET A 5 9.18 24.00 9.11
CA MET A 5 9.30 23.10 9.78
C MET A 5 8.40 22.40 10.09
N THR A 6 7.61 22.66 9.74
CA THR A 6 6.76 21.92 10.16
C THR A 6 6.82 20.75 9.62
N THR A 7 6.51 20.02 9.85
CA THR A 7 6.55 18.72 9.73
C THR A 7 5.52 18.08 8.91
N THR A 8 4.68 18.83 8.27
CA THR A 8 3.65 18.26 7.43
C THR A 8 4.25 17.76 6.14
N VAL A 9 4.10 16.48 5.91
CA VAL A 9 4.57 15.85 4.67
C VAL A 9 3.40 15.79 3.71
N SER A 10 3.59 16.27 2.50
CA SER A 10 2.50 16.30 1.52
C SER A 10 2.08 14.90 1.12
N PHE A 11 0.90 14.81 0.56
CA PHE A 11 0.39 13.55 0.00
C PHE A 11 1.38 12.96 -1.01
N LEU A 12 1.86 13.79 -1.92
CA LEU A 12 2.77 13.32 -2.95
C LEU A 12 4.07 12.80 -2.35
N ASP A 13 4.63 13.51 -1.39
CA ASP A 13 5.87 13.07 -0.76
C ASP A 13 5.69 11.74 -0.03
N ARG A 14 4.59 11.58 0.69
CA ARG A 14 4.32 10.34 1.41
C ARG A 14 4.15 9.16 0.47
N THR A 15 3.39 9.35 -0.58
CA THR A 15 3.12 8.27 -1.51
C THR A 15 4.36 7.93 -2.34
N LEU A 16 5.13 8.93 -2.74
CA LEU A 16 6.38 8.68 -3.44
C LEU A 16 7.37 7.93 -2.58
N HIS A 17 7.48 8.31 -1.32
CA HIS A 17 8.33 7.59 -0.39
C HIS A 17 7.93 6.12 -0.31
N ALA A 18 6.63 5.88 -0.20
CA ALA A 18 6.13 4.51 -0.06
C ALA A 18 6.42 3.67 -1.30
N ILE A 19 6.31 4.25 -2.49
CA ILE A 19 6.53 3.47 -3.71
C ILE A 19 7.98 3.53 -4.22
N ALA A 20 8.85 4.25 -3.56
CA ALA A 20 10.24 4.31 -3.98
C ALA A 20 10.97 2.99 -3.76
N ASP A 21 10.45 2.16 -2.90
CA ASP A 21 11.05 0.87 -2.62
C ASP A 21 10.54 -0.21 -3.57
N PRO A 22 11.43 -0.97 -4.23
CA PRO A 22 10.98 -1.98 -5.18
C PRO A 22 10.16 -3.10 -4.55
N THR A 23 10.43 -3.46 -3.30
CA THR A 23 9.66 -4.50 -2.63
C THR A 23 8.22 -4.04 -2.44
N ARG A 24 8.03 -2.80 -2.04
CA ARG A 24 6.67 -2.28 -1.87
C ARG A 24 5.92 -2.23 -3.19
N ARG A 25 6.61 -1.90 -4.28
CA ARG A 25 5.96 -1.95 -5.61
C ARG A 25 5.57 -3.38 -5.98
N ARG A 26 6.39 -4.38 -5.62
CA ARG A 26 6.03 -5.77 -5.84
C ARG A 26 4.79 -6.17 -5.06
N ILE A 27 4.69 -5.71 -3.83
CA ILE A 27 3.51 -5.98 -3.01
C ILE A 27 2.27 -5.36 -3.65
N LEU A 28 2.37 -4.11 -4.05
CA LEU A 28 1.25 -3.44 -4.70
C LEU A 28 0.85 -4.17 -5.99
N GLY A 29 1.81 -4.66 -6.74
CA GLY A 29 1.55 -5.44 -7.95
C GLY A 29 0.82 -6.73 -7.65
N ALA A 30 1.20 -7.42 -6.57
CA ALA A 30 0.54 -8.65 -6.17
C ALA A 30 -0.91 -8.36 -5.78
N LEU A 31 -1.15 -7.28 -5.06
CA LEU A 31 -2.50 -6.90 -4.67
C LEU A 31 -3.34 -6.50 -5.87
N LYS A 32 -2.74 -5.86 -6.83
CA LYS A 32 -3.44 -5.47 -8.04
C LYS A 32 -3.93 -6.67 -8.84
N GLN A 33 -3.03 -7.64 -9.02
CA GLN A 33 -3.34 -8.81 -9.83
C GLN A 33 -4.45 -9.66 -9.24
N ARG A 34 -4.54 -9.72 -7.95
CA ARG A 34 -5.54 -10.56 -7.34
C ARG A 34 -6.85 -9.89 -7.20
N GLY A 35 -6.78 -8.57 -7.11
CA GLY A 35 -7.98 -7.80 -7.03
C GLY A 35 -8.88 -8.21 -5.89
N GLY A 36 -8.38 -8.95 -4.98
CA GLY A 36 -9.18 -9.38 -3.86
C GLY A 36 -10.20 -10.41 -4.21
N ASN A 37 -9.97 -11.13 -5.25
CA ASN A 37 -10.94 -12.07 -5.71
C ASN A 37 -10.91 -13.41 -5.01
N ILE A 38 -10.26 -13.49 -3.90
CA ILE A 38 -10.20 -14.69 -3.12
C ILE A 38 -11.56 -14.93 -2.52
N SER A 39 -12.03 -16.13 -2.61
CA SER A 39 -13.33 -16.55 -2.13
C SER A 39 -14.49 -15.74 -2.71
N GLY A 40 -14.30 -15.20 -3.86
CA GLY A 40 -15.37 -14.51 -4.53
C GLY A 40 -15.79 -13.20 -3.87
N LYS A 41 -15.01 -12.73 -2.94
CA LYS A 41 -15.26 -11.46 -2.28
C LYS A 41 -14.09 -10.56 -2.52
N ASN A 42 -14.34 -9.30 -2.64
CA ASN A 42 -13.31 -8.34 -2.95
C ASN A 42 -12.56 -7.91 -1.69
N ASN A 43 -12.05 -8.86 -0.94
CA ASN A 43 -11.43 -8.59 0.35
C ASN A 43 -9.93 -8.38 0.31
N GLY A 44 -9.28 -8.73 -0.78
CA GLY A 44 -7.84 -8.57 -0.89
C GLY A 44 -7.10 -9.85 -0.54
N LEU A 45 -5.87 -9.68 -0.10
CA LEU A 45 -5.00 -10.80 0.27
C LEU A 45 -4.66 -10.72 1.75
N CYS A 46 -4.60 -11.86 2.40
CA CYS A 46 -4.12 -11.90 3.77
C CYS A 46 -2.59 -11.90 3.76
N ALA A 47 -1.99 -11.74 4.96
CA ALA A 47 -0.55 -11.67 5.07
C ALA A 47 0.13 -12.91 4.51
N GLY A 48 -0.45 -14.09 4.76
CA GLY A 48 0.11 -15.33 4.24
C GLY A 48 0.14 -15.39 2.73
N ASP A 49 -0.91 -14.90 2.09
CA ASP A 49 -0.95 -14.84 0.63
C ASP A 49 0.13 -13.94 0.09
N ILE A 50 0.36 -12.82 0.77
CA ILE A 50 1.38 -11.87 0.33
C ILE A 50 2.76 -12.48 0.47
N GLU A 51 3.02 -13.15 1.62
CA GLU A 51 4.29 -13.86 1.84
C GLU A 51 4.58 -14.81 0.69
N GLU A 52 3.58 -15.57 0.32
CA GLU A 52 3.74 -16.58 -0.72
C GLU A 52 4.06 -15.96 -2.07
N ARG A 53 3.42 -14.85 -2.36
CA ARG A 53 3.58 -14.22 -3.66
C ARG A 53 4.88 -13.45 -3.80
N VAL A 54 5.30 -12.77 -2.75
CA VAL A 54 6.51 -11.95 -2.83
C VAL A 54 7.72 -12.64 -2.22
N ARG A 55 7.50 -13.76 -1.54
CA ARG A 55 8.56 -14.59 -0.97
C ARG A 55 9.45 -13.86 0.02
N LEU A 56 8.81 -13.22 0.97
CA LEU A 56 9.48 -12.52 2.05
C LEU A 56 8.89 -12.98 3.37
N SER A 57 9.67 -12.86 4.44
CA SER A 57 9.20 -13.24 5.75
C SER A 57 8.10 -12.32 6.24
N GLN A 58 7.29 -12.82 7.16
CA GLN A 58 6.19 -12.05 7.69
C GLN A 58 6.61 -10.74 8.37
N PRO A 59 7.69 -10.70 9.18
CA PRO A 59 8.11 -9.42 9.74
C PRO A 59 8.47 -8.39 8.69
N THR A 60 9.10 -8.83 7.60
CA THR A 60 9.46 -7.94 6.51
C THR A 60 8.21 -7.42 5.82
N ILE A 61 7.25 -8.32 5.56
CA ILE A 61 5.96 -7.94 4.98
C ILE A 61 5.26 -6.92 5.87
N SER A 62 5.16 -7.20 7.16
CA SER A 62 4.52 -6.30 8.12
C SER A 62 5.11 -4.91 8.09
N HIS A 63 6.43 -4.83 8.01
CA HIS A 63 7.10 -3.54 7.95
C HIS A 63 6.66 -2.75 6.72
N HIS A 64 6.68 -3.39 5.56
CA HIS A 64 6.27 -2.74 4.31
C HIS A 64 4.79 -2.41 4.28
N MET A 65 3.96 -3.30 4.80
CA MET A 65 2.52 -3.06 4.84
C MET A 65 2.19 -1.86 5.74
N GLY A 66 2.94 -1.70 6.82
CA GLY A 66 2.76 -0.54 7.68
C GLY A 66 3.01 0.77 6.95
N ILE A 67 4.06 0.82 6.15
CA ILE A 67 4.37 2.02 5.36
C ILE A 67 3.31 2.27 4.31
N LEU A 68 2.91 1.22 3.60
CA LEU A 68 1.89 1.35 2.54
C LEU A 68 0.54 1.78 3.10
N THR A 69 0.16 1.25 4.26
CA THR A 69 -1.11 1.60 4.89
C THR A 69 -1.11 3.03 5.38
N LYS A 70 0.00 3.44 5.98
CA LYS A 70 0.14 4.80 6.45
C LYS A 70 0.07 5.81 5.32
N ALA A 71 0.58 5.44 4.16
CA ALA A 71 0.54 6.31 2.99
C ALA A 71 -0.84 6.30 2.32
N GLY A 72 -1.73 5.41 2.76
CA GLY A 72 -3.07 5.32 2.19
C GLY A 72 -3.16 4.50 0.93
N LEU A 73 -2.06 3.88 0.50
CA LEU A 73 -2.04 3.10 -0.74
C LEU A 73 -2.65 1.72 -0.58
N VAL A 74 -2.70 1.25 0.64
CA VAL A 74 -3.27 -0.05 0.97
C VAL A 74 -4.25 0.13 2.11
N GLU A 75 -5.35 -0.57 2.03
CA GLU A 75 -6.36 -0.61 3.09
C GLU A 75 -6.31 -1.95 3.79
N VAL A 76 -6.61 -1.95 5.08
CA VAL A 76 -6.68 -3.16 5.88
C VAL A 76 -8.11 -3.34 6.32
N VAL A 77 -8.64 -4.54 6.10
CA VAL A 77 -9.96 -4.91 6.61
C VAL A 77 -9.76 -6.04 7.60
N LYS A 78 -10.25 -5.86 8.79
CA LYS A 78 -10.16 -6.88 9.83
C LYS A 78 -11.44 -7.67 9.90
N GLN A 79 -11.32 -9.00 9.91
CA GLN A 79 -12.45 -9.89 10.07
C GLN A 79 -12.04 -10.96 11.07
N GLY A 80 -12.48 -10.88 12.29
CA GLY A 80 -12.07 -11.77 13.35
C GLY A 80 -10.58 -11.61 13.60
N GLN A 81 -9.84 -12.71 13.46
CA GLN A 81 -8.39 -12.69 13.61
C GLN A 81 -7.68 -12.41 12.31
N TRP A 82 -8.41 -12.29 11.23
CA TRP A 82 -7.81 -12.14 9.91
C TRP A 82 -7.68 -10.68 9.54
N ARG A 83 -6.58 -10.37 8.82
CA ARG A 83 -6.39 -9.06 8.22
C ARG A 83 -6.26 -9.26 6.74
N TRP A 84 -7.07 -8.52 6.00
CA TRP A 84 -7.08 -8.58 4.55
C TRP A 84 -6.59 -7.24 4.02
N TYR A 85 -5.63 -7.30 3.12
CA TYR A 85 -5.03 -6.10 2.55
C TYR A 85 -5.47 -5.96 1.11
N ARG A 86 -5.81 -4.76 0.74
CA ARG A 86 -6.17 -4.49 -0.64
C ARG A 86 -5.66 -3.12 -1.05
N ARG A 87 -5.40 -2.95 -2.36
CA ARG A 87 -4.97 -1.66 -2.88
C ARG A 87 -6.11 -0.67 -2.81
N ASN A 88 -5.75 0.56 -2.46
CA ASN A 88 -6.72 1.65 -2.50
C ASN A 88 -6.62 2.30 -3.88
N GLU A 89 -7.49 1.87 -4.80
CA GLU A 89 -7.41 2.35 -6.18
C GLU A 89 -7.69 3.84 -6.30
N LYS A 90 -8.53 4.37 -5.44
CA LYS A 90 -8.81 5.80 -5.44
C LYS A 90 -7.55 6.60 -5.13
N VAL A 91 -6.78 6.17 -4.15
CA VAL A 91 -5.54 6.83 -3.78
C VAL A 91 -4.48 6.62 -4.87
N MET A 92 -4.46 5.44 -5.48
CA MET A 92 -3.55 5.20 -6.60
C MET A 92 -3.81 6.18 -7.74
N ARG A 93 -5.07 6.38 -8.08
CA ARG A 93 -5.42 7.33 -9.14
C ARG A 93 -5.03 8.76 -8.76
N ARG A 94 -5.23 9.11 -7.50
CA ARG A 94 -4.82 10.43 -7.01
C ARG A 94 -3.32 10.64 -7.13
N LEU A 95 -2.54 9.60 -6.83
CA LEU A 95 -1.10 9.67 -6.95
C LEU A 95 -0.68 9.95 -8.40
N VAL A 96 -1.23 9.18 -9.33
CA VAL A 96 -0.91 9.35 -10.75
C VAL A 96 -1.26 10.77 -11.22
N LYS A 97 -2.44 11.24 -10.81
CA LYS A 97 -2.89 12.58 -11.18
C LYS A 97 -1.97 13.65 -10.60
N SER A 98 -1.54 13.47 -9.35
CA SER A 98 -0.64 14.41 -8.71
C SER A 98 0.72 14.46 -9.40
N LEU A 99 1.23 13.31 -9.82
CA LEU A 99 2.48 13.24 -10.55
C LEU A 99 2.40 14.02 -11.86
N ARG A 100 1.30 13.83 -12.58
CA ARG A 100 1.13 14.54 -13.85
C ARG A 100 1.04 16.05 -13.64
N ALA A 101 0.40 16.47 -12.57
CA ALA A 101 0.22 17.89 -12.28
C ALA A 101 1.52 18.54 -11.82
N GLU A 102 2.37 17.80 -11.10
CA GLU A 102 3.56 18.35 -10.49
C GLU A 102 4.81 18.23 -11.38
N LEU A 103 4.79 17.34 -12.32
CA LEU A 103 5.93 17.12 -13.20
C LEU A 103 5.65 17.58 -14.61
#